data_43e87d98a11c3e2acbb1166efdaf8316
#
_entry.id   43e87d98a11c3e2acbb1166efdaf8316
#
_cell.length_a   1.000
_cell.length_b   1.000
_cell.length_c   1.000
_cell.angle_alpha   90.00
_cell.angle_beta   90.00
_cell.angle_gamma   90.00
#
_symmetry.space_group_name_H-M   'P 1'
#
loop_
_entity.id
_entity.type
_entity.pdbx_description
1 polymer ?
#
loop_
_entity_poly.entity_id
_entity_poly.type
_entity_poly.pdbx_seq_one_letter_code
_entity_poly.pdbx_strand_id
1 'polypeptide(L)'
;IRIVRKRDDIYSHGDAQGFRKGKGEKLEVKAIDAYVYHYGWVKDPQAQQRKQETFHKLWHDDNWVEQNVVKANEYDYGVIDSLKKFESTHPAVMQQRIDGKSWAFEFDTNKSKMKLKYRIRRWIEKVFGVSIGEYRNYRLK
;
A
#
# COMPACT_ATOMS: atom_id res chain seq x y z
N ILE A 1 8.46 -1.13 -6.04
CA ILE A 1 8.92 -2.26 -6.90
C ILE A 1 10.41 -2.20 -7.01
N ARG A 2 11.01 -3.36 -7.17
CA ARG A 2 12.45 -3.52 -7.30
C ARG A 2 12.74 -4.39 -8.51
N ILE A 3 13.63 -3.91 -9.36
CA ILE A 3 14.14 -4.65 -10.51
C ILE A 3 15.57 -5.00 -10.18
N VAL A 4 15.91 -6.27 -10.21
CA VAL A 4 17.27 -6.76 -9.97
C VAL A 4 17.71 -7.63 -11.15
N ARG A 5 19.02 -7.54 -11.51
CA ARG A 5 19.62 -8.50 -12.43
C ARG A 5 19.72 -9.84 -11.69
N LYS A 6 19.23 -10.91 -12.30
CA LYS A 6 19.39 -12.27 -11.76
C LYS A 6 20.88 -12.58 -11.60
N ARG A 7 21.26 -12.98 -10.39
CA ARG A 7 22.60 -13.41 -10.01
C ARG A 7 22.47 -14.48 -8.92
N ASP A 8 23.42 -15.37 -8.83
CA ASP A 8 23.38 -16.48 -7.87
C ASP A 8 23.59 -16.02 -6.41
N ASP A 9 24.24 -14.86 -6.23
CA ASP A 9 24.47 -14.26 -4.92
C ASP A 9 23.32 -13.36 -4.44
N ILE A 10 22.25 -13.17 -5.24
CA ILE A 10 21.08 -12.36 -4.87
C ILE A 10 19.87 -13.25 -4.62
N TYR A 11 19.25 -13.09 -3.48
CA TYR A 11 18.10 -13.89 -3.06
C TYR A 11 17.01 -13.01 -2.42
N SER A 12 15.77 -13.54 -2.41
CA SER A 12 14.64 -12.92 -1.72
C SER A 12 14.83 -13.00 -0.20
N HIS A 13 14.44 -11.94 0.50
CA HIS A 13 14.57 -11.85 1.95
C HIS A 13 13.23 -11.49 2.58
N GLY A 14 12.89 -12.22 3.66
CA GLY A 14 11.63 -12.07 4.35
C GLY A 14 10.43 -12.45 3.46
N ASP A 15 9.23 -12.12 3.89
CA ASP A 15 8.01 -12.30 3.09
C ASP A 15 7.92 -11.22 2.01
N ALA A 16 8.59 -11.47 0.88
CA ALA A 16 8.67 -10.54 -0.27
C ALA A 16 9.13 -9.11 0.08
N GLN A 17 9.79 -8.91 1.21
CA GLN A 17 10.18 -7.59 1.71
C GLN A 17 11.33 -6.95 0.94
N GLY A 18 12.12 -7.73 0.21
CA GLY A 18 13.21 -7.23 -0.59
C GLY A 18 14.23 -8.27 -0.98
N PHE A 19 15.39 -7.79 -1.43
CA PHE A 19 16.50 -8.64 -1.83
C PHE A 19 17.72 -8.40 -0.95
N ARG A 20 18.54 -9.45 -0.82
CA ARG A 20 19.84 -9.43 -0.16
C ARG A 20 20.88 -10.05 -1.09
N LYS A 21 22.14 -9.73 -0.85
CA LYS A 21 23.29 -10.41 -1.49
C LYS A 21 24.21 -11.01 -0.43
N GLY A 22 25.00 -12.00 -0.85
CA GLY A 22 26.00 -12.63 0.00
C GLY A 22 25.45 -13.10 1.35
N LYS A 23 26.02 -12.62 2.44
CA LYS A 23 25.63 -12.98 3.82
C LYS A 23 24.50 -12.14 4.43
N GLY A 24 23.60 -11.59 3.60
CA GLY A 24 22.45 -10.80 4.08
C GLY A 24 22.60 -9.30 3.89
N GLU A 25 23.51 -8.86 3.05
CA GLU A 25 23.76 -7.45 2.79
C GLU A 25 22.63 -6.82 1.98
N LYS A 26 22.27 -5.58 2.32
CA LYS A 26 21.33 -4.78 1.55
C LYS A 26 21.92 -4.41 0.18
N LEU A 27 21.09 -4.49 -0.86
CA LEU A 27 21.50 -4.05 -2.20
C LEU A 27 21.61 -2.52 -2.26
N GLU A 28 22.58 -2.05 -3.02
CA GLU A 28 22.62 -0.67 -3.49
C GLU A 28 21.73 -0.54 -4.72
N VAL A 29 20.87 0.47 -4.73
CA VAL A 29 19.87 0.69 -5.78
C VAL A 29 19.89 2.12 -6.25
N LYS A 30 19.48 2.32 -7.50
CA LYS A 30 19.19 3.65 -8.07
C LYS A 30 17.70 3.80 -8.23
N ALA A 31 17.18 5.00 -7.95
CA ALA A 31 15.84 5.36 -8.34
C ALA A 31 15.73 5.44 -9.87
N ILE A 32 14.64 4.95 -10.42
CA ILE A 32 14.30 5.08 -11.83
C ILE A 32 12.94 5.77 -11.93
N ASP A 33 12.73 6.51 -13.01
CA ASP A 33 11.43 7.13 -13.29
C ASP A 33 10.46 6.09 -13.87
N ALA A 34 9.99 5.20 -12.99
CA ALA A 34 9.02 4.17 -13.32
C ALA A 34 8.04 3.99 -12.16
N TYR A 35 6.77 3.92 -12.50
CA TYR A 35 5.68 3.85 -11.53
C TYR A 35 4.96 2.51 -11.61
N VAL A 36 4.50 2.04 -10.45
CA VAL A 36 3.61 0.91 -10.35
C VAL A 36 2.28 1.38 -9.81
N TYR A 37 1.25 1.18 -10.59
CA TYR A 37 -0.10 1.50 -10.24
C TYR A 37 -0.72 0.33 -9.45
N HIS A 38 -1.05 0.57 -8.20
CA HIS A 38 -1.57 -0.45 -7.30
C HIS A 38 -3.07 -0.26 -7.05
N TYR A 39 -3.89 -1.06 -7.70
CA TYR A 39 -5.36 -0.99 -7.60
C TYR A 39 -5.96 -1.94 -6.54
N GLY A 40 -5.15 -2.45 -5.65
CA GLY A 40 -5.59 -3.46 -4.67
C GLY A 40 -6.73 -3.01 -3.74
N TRP A 41 -6.83 -1.69 -3.51
CA TRP A 41 -7.87 -1.07 -2.69
C TRP A 41 -8.96 -0.37 -3.51
N VAL A 42 -8.84 -0.34 -4.82
CA VAL A 42 -9.80 0.30 -5.72
C VAL A 42 -10.83 -0.75 -6.16
N LYS A 43 -11.83 -0.98 -5.32
CA LYS A 43 -12.91 -1.95 -5.54
C LYS A 43 -14.23 -1.33 -5.12
N ASP A 44 -15.34 -1.89 -5.60
CA ASP A 44 -16.64 -1.54 -5.03
C ASP A 44 -16.68 -1.91 -3.54
N PRO A 45 -17.47 -1.20 -2.72
CA PRO A 45 -17.46 -1.37 -1.28
C PRO A 45 -17.81 -2.80 -0.82
N GLN A 46 -18.72 -3.48 -1.52
CA GLN A 46 -19.10 -4.86 -1.19
C GLN A 46 -17.96 -5.84 -1.49
N ALA A 47 -17.32 -5.71 -2.66
CA ALA A 47 -16.17 -6.55 -3.02
C ALA A 47 -14.97 -6.29 -2.11
N GLN A 48 -14.79 -5.05 -1.64
CA GLN A 48 -13.74 -4.74 -0.68
C GLN A 48 -14.03 -5.34 0.70
N GLN A 49 -15.27 -5.34 1.16
CA GLN A 49 -15.69 -5.97 2.41
C GLN A 49 -15.43 -7.49 2.36
N ARG A 50 -15.91 -8.17 1.32
CA ARG A 50 -15.61 -9.61 1.12
C ARG A 50 -14.12 -9.92 1.09
N LYS A 51 -13.33 -9.05 0.45
CA LYS A 51 -11.87 -9.20 0.43
C LYS A 51 -11.27 -9.12 1.83
N GLN A 52 -11.73 -8.18 2.69
CA GLN A 52 -11.22 -8.04 4.06
C GLN A 52 -11.51 -9.32 4.88
N GLU A 53 -12.74 -9.79 4.84
CA GLU A 53 -13.12 -11.01 5.55
C GLU A 53 -12.31 -12.23 5.10
N THR A 54 -12.19 -12.44 3.78
CA THR A 54 -11.42 -13.56 3.22
C THR A 54 -9.93 -13.44 3.55
N PHE A 55 -9.37 -12.24 3.48
CA PHE A 55 -7.94 -12.01 3.72
C PHE A 55 -7.55 -12.31 5.16
N HIS A 56 -8.37 -11.89 6.13
CA HIS A 56 -8.09 -12.14 7.53
C HIS A 56 -8.17 -13.62 7.90
N LYS A 57 -9.04 -14.40 7.24
CA LYS A 57 -9.10 -15.86 7.41
C LYS A 57 -7.84 -16.60 6.96
N LEU A 58 -6.99 -16.00 6.13
CA LEU A 58 -5.71 -16.62 5.74
C LEU A 58 -4.64 -16.55 6.84
N TRP A 59 -4.79 -15.64 7.80
CA TRP A 59 -3.78 -15.35 8.82
C TRP A 59 -4.25 -15.53 10.26
N HIS A 60 -5.57 -15.65 10.44
CA HIS A 60 -6.21 -15.72 11.75
C HIS A 60 -7.28 -16.82 11.76
N ASP A 61 -7.56 -17.36 12.94
CA ASP A 61 -8.66 -18.28 13.13
C ASP A 61 -10.03 -17.57 13.05
N ASP A 62 -11.10 -18.35 12.92
CA ASP A 62 -12.45 -17.82 12.75
C ASP A 62 -12.91 -16.99 13.96
N ASN A 63 -12.51 -17.34 15.18
CA ASN A 63 -12.84 -16.59 16.39
C ASN A 63 -12.23 -15.19 16.37
N TRP A 64 -10.96 -15.11 15.98
CA TRP A 64 -10.29 -13.81 15.84
C TRP A 64 -10.96 -12.95 14.78
N VAL A 65 -11.29 -13.53 13.62
CA VAL A 65 -11.97 -12.83 12.52
C VAL A 65 -13.33 -12.32 12.99
N GLU A 66 -14.09 -13.12 13.72
CA GLU A 66 -15.38 -12.74 14.23
C GLU A 66 -15.36 -11.56 15.20
N GLN A 67 -14.32 -11.48 16.02
CA GLN A 67 -14.14 -10.41 17.01
C GLN A 67 -13.53 -9.12 16.45
N ASN A 68 -12.70 -9.22 15.41
CA ASN A 68 -11.86 -8.10 14.97
C ASN A 68 -12.22 -7.56 13.57
N VAL A 69 -12.92 -8.33 12.75
CA VAL A 69 -13.36 -7.89 11.44
C VAL A 69 -14.81 -7.45 11.49
N VAL A 70 -15.03 -6.18 11.21
CA VAL A 70 -16.39 -5.63 11.17
C VAL A 70 -17.19 -6.35 10.08
N LYS A 71 -18.25 -7.03 10.45
CA LYS A 71 -19.21 -7.60 9.51
C LYS A 71 -20.15 -6.49 9.05
N ALA A 72 -20.03 -6.11 7.80
CA ALA A 72 -20.86 -5.09 7.18
C ALA A 72 -21.20 -5.51 5.74
N ASN A 73 -22.27 -4.97 5.21
CA ASN A 73 -22.64 -5.21 3.81
C ASN A 73 -21.64 -4.55 2.86
N GLU A 74 -21.03 -3.43 3.29
CA GLU A 74 -20.11 -2.63 2.51
C GLU A 74 -18.94 -2.15 3.36
N TYR A 75 -17.78 -2.04 2.73
CA TYR A 75 -16.58 -1.50 3.36
C TYR A 75 -16.69 0.02 3.51
N ASP A 76 -16.46 0.53 4.72
CA ASP A 76 -16.41 1.97 4.97
C ASP A 76 -15.03 2.54 4.65
N TYR A 77 -14.91 3.20 3.51
CA TYR A 77 -13.70 3.90 3.10
C TYR A 77 -13.43 5.19 3.92
N GLY A 78 -14.42 5.69 4.66
CA GLY A 78 -14.30 6.89 5.49
C GLY A 78 -13.37 6.74 6.69
N VAL A 79 -12.99 5.51 7.05
CA VAL A 79 -12.02 5.23 8.13
C VAL A 79 -10.55 5.32 7.70
N ILE A 80 -10.28 5.56 6.42
CA ILE A 80 -8.90 5.66 5.91
C ILE A 80 -8.26 6.97 6.41
N ASP A 81 -7.09 6.86 7.01
CA ASP A 81 -6.42 7.99 7.67
C ASP A 81 -5.98 9.11 6.73
N SER A 82 -5.60 8.78 5.51
CA SER A 82 -5.01 9.74 4.59
C SER A 82 -5.12 9.28 3.15
N LEU A 83 -5.95 9.95 2.38
CA LEU A 83 -6.02 9.80 0.94
C LEU A 83 -5.62 11.10 0.24
N LYS A 84 -5.06 10.97 -0.94
CA LYS A 84 -4.81 12.06 -1.87
C LYS A 84 -5.55 11.76 -3.16
N LYS A 85 -6.22 12.76 -3.73
CA LYS A 85 -6.84 12.62 -5.04
C LYS A 85 -5.76 12.29 -6.07
N PHE A 86 -6.01 11.28 -6.90
CA PHE A 86 -5.14 10.95 -8.01
C PHE A 86 -5.47 11.86 -9.19
N GLU A 87 -4.49 12.62 -9.67
CA GLU A 87 -4.65 13.63 -10.70
C GLU A 87 -3.84 13.32 -11.99
N SER A 88 -3.14 12.18 -11.99
CA SER A 88 -2.38 11.72 -13.15
C SER A 88 -3.20 10.79 -14.05
N THR A 89 -2.62 10.39 -15.17
CA THR A 89 -3.24 9.44 -16.10
C THR A 89 -3.10 8.01 -15.62
N HIS A 90 -4.13 7.21 -15.84
CA HIS A 90 -4.09 5.77 -15.62
C HIS A 90 -3.44 5.05 -16.81
N PRO A 91 -2.82 3.87 -16.60
CA PRO A 91 -2.36 3.04 -17.70
C PRO A 91 -3.51 2.67 -18.63
N ALA A 92 -3.25 2.66 -19.95
CA ALA A 92 -4.27 2.37 -20.97
C ALA A 92 -4.99 1.02 -20.74
N VAL A 93 -4.27 0.01 -20.25
CA VAL A 93 -4.84 -1.30 -19.91
C VAL A 93 -5.90 -1.26 -18.81
N MET A 94 -5.98 -0.18 -18.04
CA MET A 94 -6.97 0.01 -16.98
C MET A 94 -8.18 0.81 -17.43
N GLN A 95 -8.15 1.42 -18.63
CA GLN A 95 -9.19 2.35 -19.06
C GLN A 95 -10.57 1.70 -19.11
N GLN A 96 -10.70 0.55 -19.75
CA GLN A 96 -11.97 -0.19 -19.82
C GLN A 96 -12.57 -0.47 -18.43
N ARG A 97 -11.71 -0.80 -17.46
CA ARG A 97 -12.14 -1.07 -16.08
C ARG A 97 -12.55 0.20 -15.34
N ILE A 98 -11.93 1.32 -15.66
CA ILE A 98 -12.27 2.63 -15.09
C ILE A 98 -13.61 3.11 -15.63
N ASP A 99 -13.80 3.02 -16.95
CA ASP A 99 -15.02 3.43 -17.64
C ASP A 99 -16.22 2.57 -17.23
N GLY A 100 -15.99 1.27 -16.99
CA GLY A 100 -17.01 0.32 -16.50
C GLY A 100 -17.29 0.41 -15.01
N LYS A 101 -16.71 1.37 -14.28
CA LYS A 101 -16.93 1.50 -12.83
C LYS A 101 -18.34 2.01 -12.53
N SER A 102 -19.16 1.19 -11.89
CA SER A 102 -20.55 1.49 -11.52
C SER A 102 -20.74 2.04 -10.09
N TRP A 103 -19.66 2.25 -9.34
CA TRP A 103 -19.69 2.72 -7.96
C TRP A 103 -18.90 4.02 -7.81
N ALA A 104 -19.36 4.86 -6.91
CA ALA A 104 -18.69 6.07 -6.48
C ALA A 104 -18.43 6.01 -4.98
N PHE A 105 -17.42 6.73 -4.55
CA PHE A 105 -17.10 6.89 -3.15
C PHE A 105 -16.64 8.33 -2.95
N GLU A 106 -17.26 8.99 -2.00
CA GLU A 106 -16.92 10.35 -1.63
C GLU A 106 -16.03 10.33 -0.40
N PHE A 107 -14.88 10.95 -0.50
CA PHE A 107 -13.95 11.09 0.60
C PHE A 107 -13.47 12.54 0.67
N ASP A 108 -13.72 13.17 1.81
CA ASP A 108 -13.18 14.50 2.09
C ASP A 108 -11.70 14.37 2.51
N THR A 109 -10.80 14.65 1.59
CA THR A 109 -9.34 14.59 1.81
C THR A 109 -8.85 15.57 2.88
N ASN A 110 -9.68 16.55 3.28
CA ASN A 110 -9.35 17.49 4.34
C ASN A 110 -9.64 16.92 5.74
N LYS A 111 -10.50 15.93 5.83
CA LYS A 111 -10.87 15.27 7.09
C LYS A 111 -9.93 14.09 7.38
N SER A 112 -8.70 14.37 7.73
CA SER A 112 -7.76 13.32 8.14
C SER A 112 -7.99 12.92 9.60
N LYS A 113 -8.26 11.61 9.82
CA LYS A 113 -8.33 11.00 11.17
C LYS A 113 -6.95 10.60 11.71
N MET A 114 -5.89 11.08 11.09
CA MET A 114 -4.52 10.71 11.40
C MET A 114 -4.15 11.10 12.84
N LYS A 115 -3.60 10.16 13.60
CA LYS A 115 -3.09 10.41 14.97
C LYS A 115 -2.00 11.47 14.95
N LEU A 116 -1.92 12.28 15.99
CA LEU A 116 -1.01 13.43 16.10
C LEU A 116 0.46 13.04 15.79
N LYS A 117 0.94 11.90 16.28
CA LYS A 117 2.30 11.41 16.01
C LYS A 117 2.60 11.23 14.52
N TYR A 118 1.62 10.79 13.72
CA TYR A 118 1.79 10.62 12.28
C TYR A 118 1.69 11.95 11.53
N ARG A 119 0.89 12.91 12.05
CA ARG A 119 0.82 14.27 11.51
C ARG A 119 2.16 14.99 11.67
N ILE A 120 2.78 14.90 12.85
CA ILE A 120 4.10 15.50 13.13
C ILE A 120 5.16 14.85 12.22
N ARG A 121 5.20 13.51 12.13
CA ARG A 121 6.12 12.80 11.25
C ARG A 121 5.99 13.24 9.80
N ARG A 122 4.77 13.35 9.29
CA ARG A 122 4.50 13.79 7.91
C ARG A 122 4.89 15.23 7.68
N TRP A 123 4.70 16.10 8.69
CA TRP A 123 5.16 17.48 8.63
C TRP A 123 6.68 17.56 8.52
N ILE A 124 7.42 16.81 9.35
CA ILE A 124 8.88 16.72 9.29
C ILE A 124 9.34 16.21 7.93
N GLU A 125 8.72 15.17 7.40
CA GLU A 125 9.02 14.62 6.08
C GLU A 125 8.81 15.67 4.97
N LYS A 126 7.73 16.44 5.06
CA LYS A 126 7.42 17.50 4.08
C LYS A 126 8.43 18.65 4.13
N VAL A 127 8.87 19.04 5.33
CA VAL A 127 9.75 20.22 5.53
C VAL A 127 11.21 19.86 5.27
N PHE A 128 11.66 18.72 5.73
CA PHE A 128 13.08 18.33 5.71
C PHE A 128 13.41 17.26 4.66
N GLY A 129 12.42 16.73 3.95
CA GLY A 129 12.62 15.64 2.97
C GLY A 129 13.12 14.31 3.59
N VAL A 130 13.09 14.20 4.91
CA VAL A 130 13.63 13.04 5.64
C VAL A 130 12.50 12.21 6.23
N SER A 131 12.39 10.96 5.82
CA SER A 131 11.41 10.02 6.35
C SER A 131 11.93 9.37 7.64
N ILE A 132 11.43 9.85 8.79
CA ILE A 132 11.87 9.34 10.10
C ILE A 132 11.24 7.98 10.37
N GLY A 133 12.10 7.01 10.74
CA GLY A 133 11.66 5.66 11.12
C GLY A 133 11.16 4.80 9.98
N GLU A 134 11.45 5.15 8.73
CA GLU A 134 11.24 4.27 7.59
C GLU A 134 12.36 3.23 7.52
N TYR A 135 11.99 1.97 7.64
CA TYR A 135 12.94 0.88 7.40
C TYR A 135 13.12 0.65 5.90
N ARG A 136 14.28 1.00 5.37
CA ARG A 136 14.62 0.73 3.97
C ARG A 136 15.34 -0.60 3.83
N ASN A 137 14.80 -1.49 3.02
CA ASN A 137 15.40 -2.77 2.66
C ASN A 137 16.51 -2.67 1.60
N TYR A 138 17.01 -1.47 1.34
CA TYR A 138 18.03 -1.17 0.34
C TYR A 138 18.87 0.05 0.78
N ARG A 139 19.97 0.29 0.09
CA ARG A 139 20.76 1.52 0.18
C ARG A 139 20.57 2.30 -1.12
N LEU A 140 20.08 3.53 -1.04
CA LEU A 140 19.93 4.40 -2.21
C LEU A 140 21.31 5.01 -2.53
N LYS A 141 21.68 4.94 -3.81
CA LYS A 141 22.87 5.60 -4.40
C LYS A 141 22.47 6.86 -5.08
#